data_9c999c2854c85ec72969c8579bd7f773
#
_entry.id   9c999c2854c85ec72969c8579bd7f773
#
_cell.length_a   1.000
_cell.length_b   1.000
_cell.length_c   1.000
_cell.angle_alpha   90.00
_cell.angle_beta   90.00
_cell.angle_gamma   90.00
#
_symmetry.space_group_name_H-M   'P 1'
#
loop_
_entity.id
_entity.type
_entity.pdbx_description
1 polymer ?
#
loop_
_entity_poly.entity_id
_entity_poly.type
_entity_poly.pdbx_seq_one_letter_code
_entity_poly.pdbx_strand_id
1 'polypeptide(L)'
;MNPLFSKFHVTAPFSAMLPPFPIDNASDSNSFDDLRASIMVNRTIGIILLRLGHWAVAIADNGELVVTKTGSRYVKNQHRKGGQSSNRFRRGRERGIRELFDQAGEVASSRFREYPGQIDNLAL
;
A
#
# COMPACT_ATOMS: atom_id res chain seq x y z
N MET A 1 11.81 10.15 14.84
CA MET A 1 10.99 11.36 14.71
C MET A 1 11.27 11.98 13.33
N ASN A 2 10.24 12.15 12.51
CA ASN A 2 10.43 12.70 11.18
C ASN A 2 10.77 14.20 11.28
N PRO A 3 11.92 14.69 10.76
CA PRO A 3 12.33 16.09 10.88
C PRO A 3 11.34 17.08 10.23
N LEU A 4 10.44 16.62 9.35
CA LEU A 4 9.36 17.43 8.79
C LEU A 4 8.35 17.91 9.84
N PHE A 5 8.16 17.19 10.94
CA PHE A 5 7.21 17.59 12.01
C PHE A 5 7.80 18.56 13.03
N SER A 6 9.11 18.65 13.16
CA SER A 6 9.76 19.52 14.14
C SER A 6 9.70 21.02 13.80
N LYS A 7 9.36 21.37 12.54
CA LYS A 7 9.33 22.77 12.07
C LYS A 7 7.93 23.40 12.05
N PHE A 8 6.86 22.64 12.36
CA PHE A 8 5.51 23.18 12.37
C PHE A 8 5.09 23.62 13.77
N HIS A 9 5.30 24.88 14.10
CA HIS A 9 4.60 25.55 15.19
C HIS A 9 3.24 26.03 14.67
N VAL A 10 2.21 25.26 14.95
CA VAL A 10 0.88 25.62 14.47
C VAL A 10 -0.08 25.82 15.62
N THR A 11 -0.71 26.97 15.62
CA THR A 11 -1.67 27.40 16.62
C THR A 11 -3.12 27.01 16.33
N ALA A 12 -3.44 26.30 15.26
CA ALA A 12 -4.74 25.71 14.85
C ALA A 12 -5.38 26.35 13.61
N PRO A 13 -6.47 25.78 13.03
CA PRO A 13 -6.51 24.44 12.49
C PRO A 13 -5.62 24.34 11.25
N PHE A 14 -4.82 23.30 11.18
CA PHE A 14 -3.96 23.08 10.01
C PHE A 14 -4.21 21.71 9.41
N SER A 15 -3.93 21.57 8.12
CA SER A 15 -3.85 20.29 7.43
C SER A 15 -2.41 20.03 7.03
N ALA A 16 -1.86 18.91 7.45
CA ALA A 16 -0.57 18.43 6.98
C ALA A 16 -0.81 17.40 5.87
N MET A 17 -0.19 17.58 4.72
CA MET A 17 -0.23 16.65 3.61
C MET A 17 1.19 16.15 3.36
N LEU A 18 1.35 14.82 3.44
CA LEU A 18 2.60 14.16 3.11
C LEU A 18 2.46 13.47 1.75
N PRO A 19 3.43 13.66 0.85
CA PRO A 19 3.43 12.90 -0.40
C PRO A 19 3.65 11.42 -0.09
N PRO A 20 3.05 10.51 -0.85
CA PRO A 20 3.20 9.07 -0.66
C PRO A 20 4.62 8.56 -0.97
N PHE A 21 5.39 9.33 -1.72
CA PHE A 21 6.77 9.02 -2.10
C PHE A 21 7.72 10.16 -1.72
N PRO A 22 9.01 9.85 -1.49
CA PRO A 22 9.99 10.87 -1.17
C PRO A 22 10.05 11.97 -2.23
N ILE A 23 10.21 13.21 -1.77
CA ILE A 23 10.47 14.35 -2.65
C ILE A 23 11.98 14.43 -2.82
N ASP A 24 12.44 14.13 -4.05
CA ASP A 24 13.83 14.32 -4.40
C ASP A 24 14.12 15.83 -4.45
N ASN A 25 15.17 16.27 -3.75
CA ASN A 25 15.57 17.68 -3.64
C ASN A 25 14.58 18.58 -2.88
N ALA A 26 13.95 18.05 -1.84
CA ALA A 26 13.19 18.89 -0.92
C ALA A 26 14.12 20.00 -0.38
N SER A 27 13.95 21.21 -0.90
CA SER A 27 14.55 22.39 -0.29
C SER A 27 13.98 22.55 1.13
N ASP A 28 14.71 23.18 2.02
CA ASP A 28 14.25 23.44 3.39
C ASP A 28 12.93 24.24 3.48
N SER A 29 12.47 24.79 2.37
CA SER A 29 11.16 25.39 2.20
C SER A 29 10.15 24.31 1.81
N ASN A 30 9.39 23.81 2.77
CA ASN A 30 8.23 22.95 2.52
C ASN A 30 7.14 23.73 1.76
N SER A 31 7.40 24.00 0.49
CA SER A 31 6.50 24.81 -0.31
C SER A 31 5.48 23.93 -1.02
N PHE A 32 4.31 24.48 -1.29
CA PHE A 32 3.29 23.84 -2.11
C PHE A 32 3.83 23.49 -3.51
N ASP A 33 4.81 24.23 -4.01
CA ASP A 33 5.45 24.00 -5.30
C ASP A 33 6.29 22.71 -5.31
N ASP A 34 6.96 22.38 -4.22
CA ASP A 34 7.71 21.12 -4.09
C ASP A 34 6.76 19.92 -4.08
N LEU A 35 5.62 20.03 -3.39
CA LEU A 35 4.57 19.01 -3.42
C LEU A 35 4.00 18.84 -4.83
N ARG A 36 3.69 19.95 -5.50
CA ARG A 36 3.18 19.94 -6.86
C ARG A 36 4.17 19.32 -7.84
N ALA A 37 5.43 19.67 -7.74
CA ALA A 37 6.51 19.09 -8.55
C ALA A 37 6.61 17.58 -8.34
N SER A 38 6.53 17.11 -7.08
CA SER A 38 6.56 15.68 -6.74
C SER A 38 5.37 14.90 -7.34
N ILE A 39 4.19 15.50 -7.39
CA ILE A 39 2.99 14.87 -7.97
C ILE A 39 3.08 14.80 -9.51
N MET A 40 3.74 15.76 -10.14
CA MET A 40 3.89 15.83 -11.59
C MET A 40 4.98 14.94 -12.16
N VAL A 41 5.79 14.30 -11.32
CA VAL A 41 6.80 13.34 -11.79
C VAL A 41 6.12 12.09 -12.31
N ASN A 42 6.44 11.73 -13.54
CA ASN A 42 6.00 10.48 -14.13
C ASN A 42 6.64 9.31 -13.38
N ARG A 43 5.81 8.43 -12.84
CA ARG A 43 6.27 7.27 -12.06
C ARG A 43 5.52 6.03 -12.48
N THR A 44 6.23 4.92 -12.49
CA THR A 44 5.64 3.60 -12.57
C THR A 44 5.52 3.03 -11.18
N ILE A 45 4.30 2.76 -10.73
CA ILE A 45 4.01 2.35 -9.36
C ILE A 45 3.42 0.96 -9.37
N GLY A 46 4.06 0.04 -8.67
CA GLY A 46 3.47 -1.25 -8.30
C GLY A 46 2.55 -1.08 -7.10
N ILE A 47 1.34 -1.60 -7.19
CA ILE A 47 0.32 -1.45 -6.15
C ILE A 47 -0.12 -2.84 -5.69
N ILE A 48 -0.11 -3.06 -4.38
CA ILE A 48 -0.64 -4.28 -3.76
C ILE A 48 -1.64 -3.86 -2.69
N LEU A 49 -2.90 -4.22 -2.86
CA LEU A 49 -3.95 -3.97 -1.88
C LEU A 49 -4.40 -5.29 -1.27
N LEU A 50 -4.43 -5.32 0.05
CA LEU A 50 -4.85 -6.47 0.82
C LEU A 50 -5.98 -6.07 1.77
N ARG A 51 -7.06 -6.81 1.68
CA ARG A 51 -8.18 -6.73 2.60
C ARG A 51 -8.57 -8.14 3.01
N LEU A 52 -9.21 -8.29 4.17
CA LEU A 52 -9.65 -9.61 4.61
C LEU A 52 -10.51 -10.30 3.54
N GLY A 53 -10.00 -11.41 3.03
CA GLY A 53 -10.66 -12.21 1.99
C GLY A 53 -10.44 -11.75 0.55
N HIS A 54 -9.79 -10.61 0.32
CA HIS A 54 -9.58 -10.07 -1.04
C HIS A 54 -8.19 -9.48 -1.20
N TRP A 55 -7.68 -9.52 -2.42
CA TRP A 55 -6.46 -8.84 -2.80
C TRP A 55 -6.57 -8.24 -4.20
N ALA A 56 -5.78 -7.22 -4.44
CA ALA A 56 -5.60 -6.63 -5.77
C ALA A 56 -4.12 -6.31 -5.99
N VAL A 57 -3.66 -6.53 -7.19
CA VAL A 57 -2.32 -6.17 -7.68
C VAL A 57 -2.50 -5.33 -8.93
N ALA A 58 -1.80 -4.23 -9.01
CA ALA A 58 -1.85 -3.35 -10.16
C ALA A 58 -0.48 -2.73 -10.47
N ILE A 59 -0.33 -2.27 -11.68
CA ILE A 59 0.76 -1.37 -12.10
C ILE A 59 0.09 -0.14 -12.66
N ALA A 60 0.46 1.01 -12.11
CA ALA A 60 0.10 2.32 -12.64
C ALA A 60 1.34 2.93 -13.30
N ASP A 61 1.22 3.30 -14.54
CA ASP A 61 2.25 3.98 -15.29
C ASP A 61 1.74 5.36 -15.69
N ASN A 62 2.47 6.38 -15.24
CA ASN A 62 2.10 7.79 -15.52
C ASN A 62 0.63 8.13 -15.16
N GLY A 63 0.14 7.58 -14.05
CA GLY A 63 -1.21 7.82 -13.55
C GLY A 63 -2.30 6.93 -14.16
N GLU A 64 -1.97 6.07 -15.12
CA GLU A 64 -2.91 5.12 -15.73
C GLU A 64 -2.66 3.69 -15.25
N LEU A 65 -3.72 2.95 -14.96
CA LEU A 65 -3.62 1.55 -14.61
C LEU A 65 -3.40 0.71 -15.88
N VAL A 66 -2.18 0.19 -16.03
CA VAL A 66 -1.78 -0.60 -17.21
C VAL A 66 -1.87 -2.12 -16.97
N VAL A 67 -1.77 -2.53 -15.71
CA VAL A 67 -1.94 -3.92 -15.29
C VAL A 67 -2.85 -3.96 -14.07
N THR A 68 -3.85 -4.84 -14.07
CA THR A 68 -4.70 -5.09 -12.91
C THR A 68 -5.01 -6.56 -12.75
N LYS A 69 -4.96 -7.06 -11.53
CA LYS A 69 -5.38 -8.41 -11.18
C LYS A 69 -5.98 -8.40 -9.79
N THR A 70 -7.12 -9.03 -9.64
CA THR A 70 -7.79 -9.18 -8.34
C THR A 70 -8.05 -10.64 -8.05
N GLY A 71 -8.17 -10.95 -6.78
CA GLY A 71 -8.56 -12.28 -6.34
C GLY A 71 -9.20 -12.25 -4.97
N SER A 72 -9.77 -13.38 -4.60
CA SER A 72 -10.41 -13.55 -3.30
C SER A 72 -10.08 -14.92 -2.73
N ARG A 73 -10.05 -14.98 -1.40
CA ARG A 73 -9.94 -16.24 -0.67
C ARG A 73 -10.81 -16.15 0.58
N TYR A 74 -11.56 -17.20 0.81
CA TYR A 74 -12.38 -17.26 2.01
C TYR A 74 -11.51 -17.27 3.26
N VAL A 75 -11.70 -16.29 4.12
CA VAL A 75 -11.10 -16.22 5.46
C VAL A 75 -12.22 -16.25 6.48
N LYS A 76 -12.14 -17.20 7.40
CA LYS A 76 -13.17 -17.36 8.45
C LYS A 76 -13.28 -16.09 9.29
N ASN A 77 -14.52 -15.66 9.52
CA ASN A 77 -14.81 -14.54 10.41
C ASN A 77 -14.41 -14.85 11.86
N GLN A 78 -14.10 -13.81 12.61
CA GLN A 78 -13.78 -13.94 14.02
C GLN A 78 -15.06 -14.18 14.81
N HIS A 79 -15.23 -15.39 15.34
CA HIS A 79 -16.32 -15.69 16.29
C HIS A 79 -15.89 -15.36 17.71
N ARG A 80 -16.65 -14.49 18.38
CA ARG A 80 -16.39 -14.04 19.76
C ARG A 80 -16.81 -15.04 20.85
N LYS A 81 -17.37 -16.18 20.52
CA LYS A 81 -17.77 -17.19 21.51
C LYS A 81 -16.56 -17.98 21.99
N GLY A 82 -16.22 -17.82 23.27
CA GLY A 82 -15.15 -18.55 23.94
C GLY A 82 -15.45 -20.04 24.07
N GLY A 83 -14.40 -20.85 24.00
CA GLY A 83 -14.44 -22.29 24.18
C GLY A 83 -13.22 -22.98 23.56
N GLN A 84 -13.06 -24.27 23.83
CA GLN A 84 -11.94 -25.09 23.36
C GLN A 84 -11.79 -25.12 21.82
N SER A 85 -12.87 -24.80 21.09
CA SER A 85 -12.88 -24.65 19.62
C SER A 85 -12.20 -23.36 19.13
N SER A 86 -12.03 -22.35 19.98
CA SER A 86 -11.47 -21.03 19.60
C SER A 86 -10.07 -21.13 19.01
N ASN A 87 -9.21 -22.00 19.55
CA ASN A 87 -7.84 -22.21 19.06
C ASN A 87 -7.80 -22.84 17.66
N ARG A 88 -8.70 -23.77 17.35
CA ARG A 88 -8.82 -24.37 16.03
C ARG A 88 -9.28 -23.34 15.00
N PHE A 89 -10.26 -22.51 15.37
CA PHE A 89 -10.75 -21.42 14.51
C PHE A 89 -9.69 -20.34 14.28
N ARG A 90 -8.93 -19.97 15.32
CA ARG A 90 -7.82 -19.03 15.20
C ARG A 90 -6.76 -19.53 14.23
N ARG A 91 -6.27 -20.77 14.38
CA ARG A 91 -5.29 -21.37 13.47
C ARG A 91 -5.79 -21.45 12.03
N GLY A 92 -7.07 -21.78 11.83
CA GLY A 92 -7.67 -21.83 10.50
C GLY A 92 -7.76 -20.44 9.85
N ARG A 93 -8.04 -19.40 10.64
CA ARG A 93 -8.06 -18.01 10.18
C ARG A 93 -6.65 -17.51 9.84
N GLU A 94 -5.68 -17.76 10.71
CA GLU A 94 -4.26 -17.39 10.48
C GLU A 94 -3.72 -18.05 9.20
N ARG A 95 -4.06 -19.31 8.97
CA ARG A 95 -3.71 -20.01 7.73
C ARG A 95 -4.35 -19.34 6.52
N GLY A 96 -5.65 -19.03 6.56
CA GLY A 96 -6.35 -18.35 5.46
C GLY A 96 -5.77 -16.97 5.14
N ILE A 97 -5.37 -16.22 6.15
CA ILE A 97 -4.70 -14.93 5.99
C ILE A 97 -3.33 -15.13 5.33
N ARG A 98 -2.52 -16.07 5.79
CA ARG A 98 -1.20 -16.38 5.22
C ARG A 98 -1.33 -16.76 3.75
N GLU A 99 -2.23 -17.67 3.42
CA GLU A 99 -2.47 -18.10 2.05
C GLU A 99 -2.96 -16.95 1.14
N LEU A 100 -3.70 -15.98 1.70
CA LEU A 100 -4.09 -14.76 0.99
C LEU A 100 -2.86 -13.90 0.65
N PHE A 101 -1.96 -13.71 1.61
CA PHE A 101 -0.71 -12.98 1.40
C PHE A 101 0.19 -13.68 0.38
N ASP A 102 0.36 -14.99 0.51
CA ASP A 102 1.18 -15.79 -0.40
C ASP A 102 0.66 -15.66 -1.85
N GLN A 103 -0.64 -15.80 -2.03
CA GLN A 103 -1.27 -15.67 -3.35
C GLN A 103 -1.10 -14.27 -3.95
N ALA A 104 -1.32 -13.23 -3.15
CA ALA A 104 -1.12 -11.85 -3.59
C ALA A 104 0.35 -11.59 -3.96
N GLY A 105 1.29 -12.09 -3.15
CA GLY A 105 2.73 -11.98 -3.37
C GLY A 105 3.21 -12.68 -4.64
N GLU A 106 2.72 -13.89 -4.90
CA GLU A 106 3.03 -14.64 -6.12
C GLU A 106 2.55 -13.89 -7.36
N VAL A 107 1.30 -13.41 -7.34
CA VAL A 107 0.73 -12.66 -8.46
C VAL A 107 1.45 -11.32 -8.66
N ALA A 108 1.75 -10.61 -7.59
CA ALA A 108 2.52 -9.36 -7.67
C ALA A 108 3.90 -9.60 -8.28
N SER A 109 4.62 -10.61 -7.77
CA SER A 109 5.96 -10.98 -8.28
C SER A 109 5.93 -11.34 -9.77
N SER A 110 4.94 -12.13 -10.21
CA SER A 110 4.77 -12.50 -11.61
C SER A 110 4.49 -11.26 -12.47
N ARG A 111 3.49 -10.45 -12.10
CA ARG A 111 3.08 -9.29 -12.89
C ARG A 111 4.13 -8.20 -12.96
N PHE A 112 4.84 -7.94 -11.84
CA PHE A 112 5.91 -6.95 -11.81
C PHE A 112 7.13 -7.39 -12.63
N ARG A 113 7.40 -8.69 -12.66
CA ARG A 113 8.50 -9.25 -13.46
C ARG A 113 8.19 -9.28 -14.95
N GLU A 114 6.93 -9.54 -15.32
CA GLU A 114 6.46 -9.57 -16.71
C GLU A 114 6.33 -8.16 -17.31
N TYR A 115 6.23 -7.13 -16.46
CA TYR A 115 6.10 -5.75 -16.93
C TYR A 115 7.40 -5.29 -17.59
N PRO A 116 7.36 -4.77 -18.85
CA PRO A 116 8.58 -4.43 -19.60
C PRO A 116 9.26 -3.16 -19.10
N GLY A 117 8.58 -2.33 -18.29
CA GLY A 117 9.13 -1.12 -17.71
C GLY A 117 9.76 -1.36 -16.34
N GLN A 118 10.45 -0.35 -15.84
CA GLN A 118 10.96 -0.35 -14.47
C GLN A 118 9.86 0.14 -13.51
N ILE A 119 9.69 -0.53 -12.39
CA ILE A 119 8.81 -0.07 -11.31
C ILE A 119 9.64 0.80 -10.36
N ASP A 120 9.27 2.06 -10.25
CA ASP A 120 10.01 3.05 -9.45
C ASP A 120 9.67 2.95 -7.97
N ASN A 121 8.40 2.69 -7.65
CA ASN A 121 7.89 2.68 -6.29
C ASN A 121 6.87 1.55 -6.07
N LEU A 122 6.72 1.14 -4.81
CA LEU A 122 5.68 0.21 -4.38
C LEU A 122 4.73 0.91 -3.39
N ALA A 123 3.43 0.72 -3.60
CA ALA A 123 2.37 1.12 -2.69
C ALA A 123 1.67 -0.13 -2.12
N LEU A 124 1.53 -0.18 -0.79
CA LEU A 124 0.91 -1.26 -0.02
C LEU A 124 -0.32 -0.76 0.72
#